data_3878166b04326c071133e30051320ce3
#
_entry.id   3878166b04326c071133e30051320ce3
#
_cell.length_a   1.000
_cell.length_b   1.000
_cell.length_c   1.000
_cell.angle_alpha   90.00
_cell.angle_beta   90.00
_cell.angle_gamma   90.00
#
_symmetry.space_group_name_H-M   'P 1'
#
loop_
_entity.id
_entity.type
_entity.pdbx_description
1 polymer ?
#
loop_
_entity_poly.entity_id
_entity_poly.type
_entity_poly.pdbx_seq_one_letter_code
_entity_poly.pdbx_strand_id
1 'polypeptide(L)'
;MLADGLSGPLPGGPFTGHALRHVCVGTAGPALLVVARPLTLALRLLPPGGVRRGLLRAAHSPPAAWLLLPPVAAVADVGGLWALYRTGLAAAAHHRPWLDGTLHLHKAAAGLLFGSAICQLDPVRRRRSTALRATTLLLAGTAHAVPAKTLYATGPPGTAFAAADLRAGAQVMYYGGDAVEVALALVLAVGWYTAAARDGPATPRGDGDSPPLTRAVPPRRWGSCR
;
A
#
# COMPACT_ATOMS: atom_id res chain seq x y z
N MET A 1 15.93 22.55 -1.09
CA MET A 1 15.38 23.07 -2.34
C MET A 1 14.11 22.39 -2.86
N LEU A 2 13.85 21.10 -2.65
CA LEU A 2 12.54 20.49 -2.97
C LEU A 2 11.48 20.69 -1.86
N ALA A 3 11.90 20.95 -0.61
CA ALA A 3 10.99 21.21 0.51
C ALA A 3 10.38 22.62 0.49
N ASP A 4 11.08 23.59 -0.07
CA ASP A 4 10.63 24.99 -0.10
C ASP A 4 9.52 25.25 -1.12
N GLY A 5 9.42 24.44 -2.18
CA GLY A 5 8.38 24.56 -3.20
C GLY A 5 6.96 24.19 -2.72
N LEU A 6 6.85 23.43 -1.62
CA LEU A 6 5.55 23.07 -0.99
C LEU A 6 5.19 23.98 0.19
N SER A 7 6.04 24.95 0.52
CA SER A 7 5.86 25.89 1.65
C SER A 7 5.17 27.19 1.26
N GLY A 8 4.75 27.34 -0.02
CA GLY A 8 3.92 28.48 -0.45
C GLY A 8 2.56 28.44 0.24
N PRO A 9 1.88 29.61 0.35
CA PRO A 9 0.53 29.68 0.89
C PRO A 9 -0.40 28.87 -0.04
N LEU A 10 -0.69 27.63 0.36
CA LEU A 10 -1.74 26.84 -0.28
C LEU A 10 -3.08 27.56 -0.10
N PRO A 11 -4.00 27.52 -1.08
CA PRO A 11 -5.30 28.14 -0.94
C PRO A 11 -6.03 27.56 0.27
N GLY A 12 -6.45 28.44 1.18
CA GLY A 12 -7.05 28.07 2.46
C GLY A 12 -6.21 28.53 3.67
N GLY A 13 -6.70 28.25 4.85
CA GLY A 13 -5.98 28.57 6.10
C GLY A 13 -4.89 27.54 6.43
N PRO A 14 -4.19 27.73 7.57
CA PRO A 14 -3.09 26.88 8.01
C PRO A 14 -3.46 25.38 8.15
N PHE A 15 -4.67 25.09 8.64
CA PHE A 15 -5.14 23.72 8.80
C PHE A 15 -5.48 23.07 7.47
N THR A 16 -6.11 23.80 6.55
CA THR A 16 -6.38 23.32 5.18
C THR A 16 -5.09 23.01 4.43
N GLY A 17 -4.05 23.86 4.55
CA GLY A 17 -2.72 23.61 3.98
C GLY A 17 -2.07 22.36 4.56
N HIS A 18 -2.18 22.15 5.89
CA HIS A 18 -1.71 20.93 6.53
C HIS A 18 -2.47 19.69 6.03
N ALA A 19 -3.79 19.76 5.91
CA ALA A 19 -4.63 18.68 5.41
C ALA A 19 -4.29 18.29 3.97
N LEU A 20 -4.08 19.27 3.08
CA LEU A 20 -3.62 19.04 1.72
C LEU A 20 -2.26 18.34 1.68
N ARG A 21 -1.30 18.81 2.45
CA ARG A 21 0.02 18.17 2.56
C ARG A 21 -0.12 16.72 3.07
N HIS A 22 -0.97 16.51 4.07
CA HIS A 22 -1.25 15.18 4.61
C HIS A 22 -1.79 14.23 3.52
N VAL A 23 -2.79 14.66 2.75
CA VAL A 23 -3.36 13.85 1.66
C VAL A 23 -2.33 13.61 0.55
N CYS A 24 -1.63 14.66 0.09
CA CYS A 24 -0.68 14.52 -1.00
C CYS A 24 0.54 13.67 -0.64
N VAL A 25 1.18 13.96 0.49
CA VAL A 25 2.44 13.31 0.90
C VAL A 25 2.20 12.02 1.66
N GLY A 26 1.17 11.99 2.50
CA GLY A 26 0.90 10.87 3.39
C GLY A 26 0.01 9.78 2.80
N THR A 27 -0.74 10.06 1.74
CA THR A 27 -1.74 9.13 1.22
C THR A 27 -1.64 8.96 -0.30
N ALA A 28 -1.86 10.03 -1.08
CA ALA A 28 -1.88 9.95 -2.53
C ALA A 28 -0.50 9.64 -3.13
N GLY A 29 0.56 10.32 -2.66
CA GLY A 29 1.93 10.07 -3.11
C GLY A 29 2.37 8.61 -2.89
N PRO A 30 2.26 8.06 -1.68
CA PRO A 30 2.48 6.64 -1.41
C PRO A 30 1.65 5.71 -2.28
N ALA A 31 0.36 5.99 -2.50
CA ALA A 31 -0.49 5.17 -3.37
C ALA A 31 0.00 5.15 -4.82
N LEU A 32 0.41 6.30 -5.37
CA LEU A 32 1.01 6.40 -6.70
C LEU A 32 2.33 5.63 -6.79
N LEU A 33 3.18 5.72 -5.75
CA LEU A 33 4.42 4.96 -5.68
C LEU A 33 4.15 3.44 -5.69
N VAL A 34 3.13 2.98 -4.95
CA VAL A 34 2.74 1.56 -4.96
C VAL A 34 2.34 1.10 -6.35
N VAL A 35 1.56 1.90 -7.09
CA VAL A 35 1.15 1.59 -8.47
C VAL A 35 2.35 1.55 -9.41
N ALA A 36 3.35 2.42 -9.20
CA ALA A 36 4.60 2.43 -9.96
C ALA A 36 5.50 1.19 -9.71
N ARG A 37 5.19 0.34 -8.70
CA ARG A 37 5.93 -0.88 -8.35
C ARG A 37 7.42 -0.61 -8.13
N PRO A 38 7.80 0.18 -7.13
CA PRO A 38 9.16 0.69 -6.96
C PRO A 38 10.21 -0.42 -6.79
N LEU A 39 9.87 -1.50 -6.10
CA LEU A 39 10.78 -2.64 -5.96
C LEU A 39 11.02 -3.33 -7.30
N THR A 40 9.97 -3.58 -8.08
CA THR A 40 10.08 -4.19 -9.42
C THR A 40 10.92 -3.30 -10.33
N LEU A 41 10.69 -2.00 -10.32
CA LEU A 41 11.45 -1.02 -11.12
C LEU A 41 12.93 -1.01 -10.71
N ALA A 42 13.22 -0.92 -9.42
CA ALA A 42 14.58 -0.97 -8.90
C ALA A 42 15.30 -2.26 -9.31
N LEU A 43 14.64 -3.41 -9.23
CA LEU A 43 15.21 -4.69 -9.63
C LEU A 43 15.47 -4.81 -11.14
N ARG A 44 14.74 -4.06 -11.98
CA ARG A 44 14.98 -4.01 -13.43
C ARG A 44 16.17 -3.11 -13.79
N LEU A 45 16.34 -2.02 -13.05
CA LEU A 45 17.38 -1.02 -13.31
C LEU A 45 18.74 -1.41 -12.70
N LEU A 46 18.74 -2.13 -11.57
CA LEU A 46 19.97 -2.52 -10.89
C LEU A 46 20.65 -3.70 -11.59
N PRO A 47 21.94 -3.59 -11.91
CA PRO A 47 22.72 -4.70 -12.44
C PRO A 47 22.80 -5.86 -11.44
N PRO A 48 23.03 -7.10 -11.92
CA PRO A 48 23.26 -8.24 -11.05
C PRO A 48 24.47 -7.98 -10.14
N GLY A 49 24.24 -7.89 -8.82
CA GLY A 49 25.32 -7.54 -7.88
C GLY A 49 24.87 -7.57 -6.42
N GLY A 50 25.73 -7.04 -5.55
CA GLY A 50 25.51 -7.01 -4.09
C GLY A 50 24.29 -6.19 -3.70
N VAL A 51 24.11 -5.01 -4.29
CA VAL A 51 23.00 -4.08 -4.03
C VAL A 51 21.65 -4.75 -4.34
N ARG A 52 21.51 -5.35 -5.52
CA ARG A 52 20.28 -6.06 -5.91
C ARG A 52 19.97 -7.23 -4.96
N ARG A 53 21.00 -8.00 -4.58
CA ARG A 53 20.83 -9.10 -3.59
C ARG A 53 20.46 -8.57 -2.21
N GLY A 54 21.06 -7.45 -1.77
CA GLY A 54 20.71 -6.78 -0.51
C GLY A 54 19.26 -6.33 -0.49
N LEU A 55 18.79 -5.67 -1.55
CA LEU A 55 17.41 -5.22 -1.70
C LEU A 55 16.41 -6.39 -1.65
N LEU A 56 16.70 -7.48 -2.36
CA LEU A 56 15.88 -8.69 -2.32
C LEU A 56 15.85 -9.32 -0.93
N ARG A 57 17.00 -9.43 -0.25
CA ARG A 57 17.07 -9.95 1.13
C ARG A 57 16.25 -9.08 2.08
N ALA A 58 16.37 -7.74 1.98
CA ALA A 58 15.60 -6.82 2.80
C ALA A 58 14.10 -6.97 2.55
N ALA A 59 13.66 -6.97 1.28
CA ALA A 59 12.26 -7.11 0.90
C ALA A 59 11.64 -8.46 1.31
N HIS A 60 12.45 -9.53 1.36
CA HIS A 60 12.00 -10.88 1.75
C HIS A 60 12.36 -11.24 3.20
N SER A 61 12.84 -10.30 3.99
CA SER A 61 13.18 -10.52 5.40
C SER A 61 11.92 -10.79 6.26
N PRO A 62 12.05 -11.50 7.39
CA PRO A 62 10.93 -11.69 8.32
C PRO A 62 10.32 -10.37 8.83
N PRO A 63 11.09 -9.33 9.19
CA PRO A 63 10.53 -8.04 9.57
C PRO A 63 9.69 -7.39 8.46
N ALA A 64 10.18 -7.39 7.21
CA ALA A 64 9.42 -6.87 6.08
C ALA A 64 8.12 -7.65 5.87
N ALA A 65 8.15 -8.97 5.99
CA ALA A 65 6.97 -9.81 5.87
C ALA A 65 5.93 -9.54 6.98
N TRP A 66 6.37 -9.14 8.18
CA TRP A 66 5.51 -8.76 9.28
C TRP A 66 4.93 -7.36 9.08
N LEU A 67 5.75 -6.38 8.71
CA LEU A 67 5.30 -5.02 8.41
C LEU A 67 4.31 -4.96 7.24
N LEU A 68 4.46 -5.85 6.24
CA LEU A 68 3.55 -5.98 5.11
C LEU A 68 2.31 -6.86 5.40
N LEU A 69 2.07 -7.22 6.67
CA LEU A 69 0.77 -7.75 7.07
C LEU A 69 -0.28 -6.64 6.97
N PRO A 70 -1.39 -6.83 6.21
CA PRO A 70 -2.38 -5.79 6.03
C PRO A 70 -2.87 -5.14 7.33
N PRO A 71 -3.24 -5.89 8.39
CA PRO A 71 -3.65 -5.28 9.66
C PRO A 71 -2.53 -4.49 10.34
N VAL A 72 -1.28 -4.95 10.27
CA VAL A 72 -0.13 -4.26 10.90
C VAL A 72 0.14 -2.94 10.18
N ALA A 73 0.16 -2.96 8.85
CA ALA A 73 0.33 -1.77 8.04
C ALA A 73 -0.82 -0.76 8.25
N ALA A 74 -2.07 -1.24 8.37
CA ALA A 74 -3.23 -0.41 8.67
C ALA A 74 -3.10 0.26 10.05
N VAL A 75 -2.67 -0.47 11.08
CA VAL A 75 -2.45 0.09 12.42
C VAL A 75 -1.33 1.13 12.39
N ALA A 76 -0.26 0.91 11.66
CA ALA A 76 0.81 1.91 11.52
C ALA A 76 0.30 3.19 10.85
N ASP A 77 -0.50 3.06 9.79
CA ASP A 77 -1.00 4.19 9.02
C ASP A 77 -2.11 4.96 9.74
N VAL A 78 -3.19 4.29 10.11
CA VAL A 78 -4.35 4.89 10.78
C VAL A 78 -4.04 5.23 12.24
N GLY A 79 -3.28 4.38 12.94
CA GLY A 79 -2.87 4.63 14.32
C GLY A 79 -2.00 5.88 14.46
N GLY A 80 -1.10 6.14 13.51
CA GLY A 80 -0.34 7.39 13.42
C GLY A 80 -1.25 8.62 13.26
N LEU A 81 -2.30 8.51 12.43
CA LEU A 81 -3.31 9.55 12.27
C LEU A 81 -4.07 9.84 13.57
N TRP A 82 -4.51 8.79 14.25
CA TRP A 82 -5.20 8.90 15.53
C TRP A 82 -4.30 9.52 16.60
N ALA A 83 -3.03 9.11 16.69
CA ALA A 83 -2.07 9.68 17.60
C ALA A 83 -1.87 11.18 17.33
N LEU A 84 -1.74 11.57 16.06
CA LEU A 84 -1.54 12.98 15.68
C LEU A 84 -2.72 13.86 16.07
N TYR A 85 -3.95 13.44 15.79
CA TYR A 85 -5.13 14.31 15.91
C TYR A 85 -5.93 14.13 17.21
N ARG A 86 -5.70 13.05 17.96
CA ARG A 86 -6.41 12.79 19.23
C ARG A 86 -5.57 13.04 20.46
N THR A 87 -4.28 13.37 20.26
CA THR A 87 -3.37 13.75 21.36
C THR A 87 -2.82 15.15 21.13
N GLY A 88 -2.03 15.66 22.07
CA GLY A 88 -1.30 16.94 21.92
C GLY A 88 -0.13 16.89 20.92
N LEU A 89 0.00 15.82 20.13
CA LEU A 89 1.12 15.62 19.24
C LEU A 89 1.15 16.65 18.09
N ALA A 90 -0.02 17.03 17.57
CA ALA A 90 -0.14 18.08 16.56
C ALA A 90 0.35 19.43 17.07
N ALA A 91 -0.03 19.81 18.30
CA ALA A 91 0.44 21.02 18.95
C ALA A 91 1.96 20.98 19.21
N ALA A 92 2.48 19.85 19.68
CA ALA A 92 3.91 19.66 19.89
C ALA A 92 4.73 19.75 18.61
N ALA A 93 4.21 19.21 17.50
CA ALA A 93 4.84 19.27 16.18
C ALA A 93 4.93 20.70 15.66
N HIS A 94 3.91 21.53 15.91
CA HIS A 94 3.89 22.94 15.49
C HIS A 94 5.06 23.75 16.09
N HIS A 95 5.52 23.38 17.28
CA HIS A 95 6.64 24.05 17.97
C HIS A 95 8.00 23.37 17.73
N ARG A 96 8.05 22.25 17.00
CA ARG A 96 9.28 21.46 16.84
C ARG A 96 9.41 20.96 15.40
N PRO A 97 10.15 21.66 14.51
CA PRO A 97 10.26 21.30 13.09
C PRO A 97 10.78 19.89 12.84
N TRP A 98 11.68 19.37 13.68
CA TRP A 98 12.18 18.00 13.58
C TRP A 98 11.09 16.96 13.83
N LEU A 99 10.17 17.25 14.77
CA LEU A 99 9.04 16.36 15.09
C LEU A 99 8.03 16.37 13.93
N ASP A 100 7.72 17.54 13.38
CA ASP A 100 6.87 17.67 12.19
C ASP A 100 7.43 16.87 11.03
N GLY A 101 8.72 17.00 10.72
CA GLY A 101 9.40 16.23 9.67
C GLY A 101 9.34 14.72 9.91
N THR A 102 9.55 14.29 11.16
CA THR A 102 9.47 12.86 11.54
C THR A 102 8.07 12.29 11.35
N LEU A 103 7.04 13.05 11.73
CA LEU A 103 5.65 12.64 11.55
C LEU A 103 5.24 12.54 10.07
N HIS A 104 5.69 13.47 9.24
CA HIS A 104 5.49 13.40 7.79
C HIS A 104 6.20 12.20 7.17
N LEU A 105 7.44 11.93 7.57
CA LEU A 105 8.18 10.75 7.11
C LEU A 105 7.49 9.45 7.54
N HIS A 106 7.07 9.37 8.81
CA HIS A 106 6.31 8.23 9.33
C HIS A 106 5.04 8.01 8.51
N LYS A 107 4.27 9.08 8.27
CA LYS A 107 3.00 8.98 7.52
C LYS A 107 3.23 8.53 6.08
N ALA A 108 4.23 9.07 5.40
CA ALA A 108 4.57 8.64 4.04
C ALA A 108 5.03 7.17 4.00
N ALA A 109 5.86 6.74 4.95
CA ALA A 109 6.31 5.36 5.05
C ALA A 109 5.16 4.40 5.39
N ALA A 110 4.29 4.77 6.34
CA ALA A 110 3.14 3.98 6.74
C ALA A 110 2.11 3.85 5.61
N GLY A 111 1.83 4.93 4.88
CA GLY A 111 0.98 4.92 3.69
C GLY A 111 1.55 4.03 2.56
N LEU A 112 2.87 4.08 2.34
CA LEU A 112 3.54 3.20 1.39
C LEU A 112 3.45 1.71 1.80
N LEU A 113 3.66 1.42 3.08
CA LEU A 113 3.51 0.06 3.63
C LEU A 113 2.07 -0.41 3.49
N PHE A 114 1.09 0.42 3.85
CA PHE A 114 -0.33 0.09 3.76
C PHE A 114 -0.76 -0.19 2.32
N GLY A 115 -0.49 0.72 1.40
CA GLY A 115 -0.78 0.52 -0.02
C GLY A 115 -0.10 -0.73 -0.60
N SER A 116 1.18 -0.98 -0.23
CA SER A 116 1.91 -2.18 -0.65
C SER A 116 1.30 -3.46 -0.08
N ALA A 117 0.85 -3.44 1.17
CA ALA A 117 0.20 -4.57 1.84
C ALA A 117 -1.17 -4.89 1.23
N ILE A 118 -1.93 -3.86 0.82
CA ILE A 118 -3.25 -4.02 0.17
C ILE A 118 -3.11 -4.46 -1.28
N CYS A 119 -2.33 -3.75 -2.09
CA CYS A 119 -2.25 -3.98 -3.53
C CYS A 119 -1.38 -5.19 -3.90
N GLN A 120 -0.29 -5.43 -3.18
CA GLN A 120 0.67 -6.53 -3.41
C GLN A 120 1.13 -6.62 -4.86
N LEU A 121 1.42 -5.48 -5.49
CA LEU A 121 1.85 -5.38 -6.88
C LEU A 121 3.31 -5.79 -7.09
N ASP A 122 4.15 -5.52 -6.10
CA ASP A 122 5.55 -5.94 -6.07
C ASP A 122 5.70 -7.40 -5.63
N PRO A 123 6.85 -8.06 -5.93
CA PRO A 123 7.12 -9.42 -5.50
C PRO A 123 7.29 -9.48 -3.98
N VAL A 124 6.28 -10.02 -3.30
CA VAL A 124 6.28 -10.23 -1.84
C VAL A 124 6.49 -11.71 -1.51
N ARG A 125 7.09 -11.97 -0.35
CA ARG A 125 7.40 -13.32 0.11
C ARG A 125 6.17 -14.22 0.24
N ARG A 126 5.05 -13.65 0.70
CA ARG A 126 3.76 -14.38 0.84
C ARG A 126 2.62 -13.46 0.42
N ARG A 127 1.87 -13.87 -0.58
CA ARG A 127 0.62 -13.20 -0.94
C ARG A 127 -0.46 -13.52 0.10
N ARG A 128 -1.15 -12.47 0.55
CA ARG A 128 -2.27 -12.59 1.48
C ARG A 128 -3.58 -12.75 0.72
N SER A 129 -4.55 -13.39 1.35
CA SER A 129 -5.87 -13.58 0.73
C SER A 129 -6.53 -12.24 0.38
N THR A 130 -7.29 -12.21 -0.69
CA THR A 130 -8.04 -11.02 -1.10
C THR A 130 -9.05 -10.59 -0.04
N ALA A 131 -9.68 -11.55 0.64
CA ALA A 131 -10.60 -11.26 1.74
C ALA A 131 -9.92 -10.49 2.88
N LEU A 132 -8.74 -10.93 3.35
CA LEU A 132 -8.00 -10.22 4.40
C LEU A 132 -7.64 -8.80 3.98
N ARG A 133 -7.21 -8.61 2.73
CA ARG A 133 -6.84 -7.29 2.21
C ARG A 133 -8.04 -6.36 2.08
N ALA A 134 -9.17 -6.89 1.58
CA ALA A 134 -10.42 -6.14 1.43
C ALA A 134 -11.01 -5.74 2.78
N THR A 135 -11.11 -6.67 3.72
CA THR A 135 -11.61 -6.37 5.07
C THR A 135 -10.71 -5.38 5.80
N THR A 136 -9.38 -5.51 5.67
CA THR A 136 -8.45 -4.54 6.27
C THR A 136 -8.61 -3.15 5.65
N LEU A 137 -8.77 -3.04 4.32
CA LEU A 137 -8.98 -1.76 3.65
C LEU A 137 -10.27 -1.10 4.14
N LEU A 138 -11.38 -1.83 4.20
CA LEU A 138 -12.67 -1.31 4.70
C LEU A 138 -12.59 -0.83 6.15
N LEU A 139 -11.95 -1.63 7.03
CA LEU A 139 -11.79 -1.24 8.43
C LEU A 139 -10.86 -0.03 8.59
N ALA A 140 -9.78 0.03 7.82
CA ALA A 140 -8.88 1.18 7.82
C ALA A 140 -9.57 2.45 7.35
N GLY A 141 -10.36 2.39 6.26
CA GLY A 141 -11.15 3.51 5.76
C GLY A 141 -12.16 4.01 6.78
N THR A 142 -12.91 3.09 7.39
CA THR A 142 -13.83 3.45 8.47
C THR A 142 -13.11 4.14 9.63
N ALA A 143 -11.95 3.59 10.04
CA ALA A 143 -11.16 4.14 11.14
C ALA A 143 -10.49 5.47 10.77
N HIS A 144 -10.17 5.72 9.49
CA HIS A 144 -9.68 6.99 8.95
C HIS A 144 -10.79 8.06 8.92
N ALA A 145 -12.01 7.70 8.54
CA ALA A 145 -13.15 8.61 8.47
C ALA A 145 -13.51 9.22 9.84
N VAL A 146 -13.32 8.47 10.93
CA VAL A 146 -13.67 8.95 12.28
C VAL A 146 -12.90 10.20 12.70
N PRO A 147 -11.54 10.26 12.69
CA PRO A 147 -10.81 11.48 13.03
C PRO A 147 -11.12 12.62 12.06
N ALA A 148 -11.28 12.38 10.77
CA ALA A 148 -11.65 13.41 9.81
C ALA A 148 -13.00 14.07 10.16
N LYS A 149 -14.02 13.28 10.51
CA LYS A 149 -15.32 13.80 10.98
C LYS A 149 -15.22 14.52 12.32
N THR A 150 -14.44 14.04 13.26
CA THR A 150 -14.26 14.72 14.54
C THR A 150 -13.55 16.04 14.39
N LEU A 151 -12.58 16.15 13.49
CA LEU A 151 -11.87 17.40 13.19
C LEU A 151 -12.79 18.45 12.56
N TYR A 152 -13.88 18.05 11.91
CA TYR A 152 -14.89 19.00 11.42
C TYR A 152 -15.59 19.75 12.56
N ALA A 153 -15.75 19.12 13.71
CA ALA A 153 -16.42 19.70 14.89
C ALA A 153 -15.45 20.31 15.89
N THR A 154 -14.31 19.66 16.11
CA THR A 154 -13.33 20.05 17.14
C THR A 154 -11.92 19.94 16.62
N GLY A 155 -11.10 20.98 16.81
CA GLY A 155 -9.69 20.97 16.43
C GLY A 155 -8.86 19.95 17.23
N PRO A 156 -7.61 19.66 16.77
CA PRO A 156 -6.68 18.86 17.54
C PRO A 156 -6.40 19.48 18.90
N PRO A 157 -6.23 18.67 19.97
CA PRO A 157 -5.94 19.18 21.31
C PRO A 157 -4.72 20.11 21.35
N GLY A 158 -4.85 21.24 22.04
CA GLY A 158 -3.76 22.21 22.17
C GLY A 158 -3.52 23.09 20.95
N THR A 159 -4.42 23.09 19.96
CA THR A 159 -4.35 23.95 18.78
C THR A 159 -5.56 24.88 18.71
N ALA A 160 -5.38 26.04 18.06
CA ALA A 160 -6.44 27.01 17.81
C ALA A 160 -6.48 27.36 16.32
N PHE A 161 -7.45 26.82 15.60
CA PHE A 161 -7.72 27.12 14.20
C PHE A 161 -9.07 27.82 14.04
N ALA A 162 -9.20 28.69 13.04
CA ALA A 162 -10.49 29.25 12.68
C ALA A 162 -11.47 28.13 12.28
N ALA A 163 -12.71 28.21 12.74
CA ALA A 163 -13.73 27.16 12.48
C ALA A 163 -13.95 26.88 10.99
N ALA A 164 -13.89 27.91 10.16
CA ALA A 164 -14.01 27.75 8.70
C ALA A 164 -12.85 26.97 8.10
N ASP A 165 -11.61 27.27 8.51
CA ASP A 165 -10.40 26.59 8.07
C ASP A 165 -10.37 25.13 8.55
N LEU A 166 -10.75 24.89 9.82
CA LEU A 166 -10.85 23.56 10.37
C LEU A 166 -11.83 22.67 9.57
N ARG A 167 -13.01 23.20 9.25
CA ARG A 167 -14.02 22.49 8.45
C ARG A 167 -13.54 22.20 7.04
N ALA A 168 -12.93 23.19 6.38
CA ALA A 168 -12.38 23.00 5.04
C ALA A 168 -11.27 21.94 5.02
N GLY A 169 -10.33 21.99 5.94
CA GLY A 169 -9.26 21.00 6.06
C GLY A 169 -9.78 19.60 6.41
N ALA A 170 -10.77 19.50 7.30
CA ALA A 170 -11.40 18.23 7.64
C ALA A 170 -12.10 17.59 6.42
N GLN A 171 -12.76 18.39 5.58
CA GLN A 171 -13.36 17.93 4.32
C GLN A 171 -12.28 17.44 3.34
N VAL A 172 -11.19 18.19 3.18
CA VAL A 172 -10.05 17.77 2.34
C VAL A 172 -9.50 16.41 2.81
N MET A 173 -9.33 16.22 4.11
CA MET A 173 -8.86 14.95 4.66
C MET A 173 -9.86 13.82 4.41
N TYR A 174 -11.13 14.06 4.64
CA TYR A 174 -12.18 13.07 4.48
C TYR A 174 -12.28 12.62 3.01
N TYR A 175 -12.58 13.53 2.10
CA TYR A 175 -12.79 13.20 0.68
C TYR A 175 -11.49 12.81 -0.03
N GLY A 176 -10.36 13.42 0.36
CA GLY A 176 -9.06 13.06 -0.20
C GLY A 176 -8.63 11.65 0.22
N GLY A 177 -8.90 11.27 1.47
CA GLY A 177 -8.67 9.91 1.95
C GLY A 177 -9.56 8.90 1.24
N ASP A 178 -10.88 9.16 1.20
CA ASP A 178 -11.86 8.30 0.52
C ASP A 178 -11.48 8.06 -0.96
N ALA A 179 -11.05 9.11 -1.68
CA ALA A 179 -10.64 8.98 -3.07
C ALA A 179 -9.47 8.01 -3.25
N VAL A 180 -8.47 8.07 -2.37
CA VAL A 180 -7.31 7.16 -2.40
C VAL A 180 -7.73 5.74 -2.00
N GLU A 181 -8.59 5.58 -1.01
CA GLU A 181 -9.10 4.27 -0.58
C GLU A 181 -9.90 3.59 -1.69
N VAL A 182 -10.74 4.33 -2.41
CA VAL A 182 -11.46 3.85 -3.59
C VAL A 182 -10.46 3.44 -4.69
N ALA A 183 -9.40 4.22 -4.92
CA ALA A 183 -8.38 3.86 -5.89
C ALA A 183 -7.66 2.55 -5.50
N LEU A 184 -7.31 2.36 -4.22
CA LEU A 184 -6.73 1.11 -3.72
C LEU A 184 -7.71 -0.07 -3.86
N ALA A 185 -8.99 0.14 -3.59
CA ALA A 185 -10.04 -0.86 -3.77
C ALA A 185 -10.18 -1.29 -5.23
N LEU A 186 -10.13 -0.33 -6.16
CA LEU A 186 -10.14 -0.61 -7.60
C LEU A 186 -8.92 -1.43 -8.03
N VAL A 187 -7.73 -1.08 -7.58
CA VAL A 187 -6.51 -1.85 -7.86
C VAL A 187 -6.64 -3.29 -7.34
N LEU A 188 -7.16 -3.44 -6.12
CA LEU A 188 -7.41 -4.75 -5.51
C LEU A 188 -8.43 -5.56 -6.31
N ALA A 189 -9.54 -4.96 -6.72
CA ALA A 189 -10.61 -5.59 -7.47
C ALA A 189 -10.14 -6.03 -8.87
N VAL A 190 -9.42 -5.16 -9.59
CA VAL A 190 -8.82 -5.50 -10.90
C VAL A 190 -7.83 -6.66 -10.76
N GLY A 191 -6.98 -6.62 -9.71
CA GLY A 191 -6.05 -7.72 -9.43
C GLY A 191 -6.75 -9.05 -9.16
N TRP A 192 -7.85 -9.02 -8.42
CA TRP A 192 -8.67 -10.21 -8.15
C TRP A 192 -9.36 -10.72 -9.42
N TYR A 193 -10.01 -9.84 -10.17
CA TYR A 193 -10.71 -10.19 -11.41
C TYR A 193 -9.77 -10.81 -12.43
N THR A 194 -8.60 -10.23 -12.65
CA THR A 194 -7.59 -10.75 -13.58
C THR A 194 -6.99 -12.09 -13.14
N ALA A 195 -6.90 -12.35 -11.85
CA ALA A 195 -6.49 -13.66 -11.33
C ALA A 195 -7.58 -14.70 -11.58
N ALA A 196 -8.83 -14.40 -11.23
CA ALA A 196 -9.97 -15.30 -11.44
C ALA A 196 -10.17 -15.65 -12.92
N ALA A 197 -9.96 -14.70 -13.83
CA ALA A 197 -10.06 -14.94 -15.26
C ALA A 197 -8.97 -15.89 -15.81
N ARG A 198 -7.81 -15.97 -15.14
CA ARG A 198 -6.73 -16.91 -15.51
C ARG A 198 -6.99 -18.33 -14.99
N ASP A 199 -7.71 -18.44 -13.89
CA ASP A 199 -8.06 -19.70 -13.22
C ASP A 199 -9.41 -20.26 -13.74
N GLY A 200 -9.99 -19.66 -14.81
CA GLY A 200 -11.19 -20.13 -15.47
C GLY A 200 -11.07 -21.58 -15.93
N PRO A 201 -12.19 -22.32 -16.10
CA PRO A 201 -12.16 -23.75 -16.36
C PRO A 201 -11.27 -24.05 -17.55
N ALA A 202 -10.24 -24.88 -17.30
CA ALA A 202 -9.46 -25.47 -18.38
C ALA A 202 -10.46 -26.12 -19.33
N THR A 203 -10.55 -25.63 -20.56
CA THR A 203 -11.32 -26.34 -21.64
C THR A 203 -10.91 -27.80 -21.57
N PRO A 204 -11.88 -28.74 -21.45
CA PRO A 204 -11.56 -30.15 -21.53
C PRO A 204 -10.79 -30.33 -22.85
N ARG A 205 -9.54 -30.77 -22.79
CA ARG A 205 -8.83 -31.21 -23.95
C ARG A 205 -9.73 -32.25 -24.57
N GLY A 206 -10.29 -31.97 -25.75
CA GLY A 206 -11.10 -32.93 -26.49
C GLY A 206 -10.32 -34.23 -26.55
N ASP A 207 -10.97 -35.32 -26.13
CA ASP A 207 -10.49 -36.70 -26.19
C ASP A 207 -10.29 -37.17 -27.65
N GLY A 208 -9.72 -36.32 -28.51
CA GLY A 208 -9.51 -36.57 -29.92
C GLY A 208 -8.11 -37.03 -30.31
N ASP A 209 -7.15 -36.99 -29.39
CA ASP A 209 -5.78 -37.45 -29.69
C ASP A 209 -5.37 -38.59 -28.75
N SER A 210 -6.03 -39.74 -28.93
CA SER A 210 -5.47 -41.00 -28.45
C SER A 210 -4.17 -41.25 -29.22
N PRO A 211 -3.01 -41.36 -28.57
CA PRO A 211 -1.79 -41.71 -29.25
C PRO A 211 -1.96 -43.11 -29.89
N PRO A 212 -1.54 -43.30 -31.13
CA PRO A 212 -1.66 -44.61 -31.80
C PRO A 212 -0.92 -45.68 -31.00
N LEU A 213 -1.69 -46.62 -30.45
CA LEU A 213 -1.18 -47.85 -29.85
C LEU A 213 -0.58 -48.71 -30.97
N THR A 214 0.69 -48.45 -31.33
CA THR A 214 1.54 -49.48 -31.92
C THR A 214 2.97 -48.99 -32.10
N ARG A 215 3.76 -49.14 -31.07
CA ARG A 215 5.17 -49.47 -31.24
C ARG A 215 5.41 -50.81 -30.56
N ALA A 216 5.34 -51.87 -31.38
CA ALA A 216 5.76 -53.21 -31.01
C ALA A 216 7.24 -53.14 -30.53
N VAL A 217 7.48 -53.48 -29.28
CA VAL A 217 8.82 -53.66 -28.71
C VAL A 217 9.39 -54.96 -29.34
N PRO A 218 10.53 -54.92 -30.06
CA PRO A 218 11.14 -56.13 -30.56
C PRO A 218 11.65 -56.99 -29.40
N PRO A 219 11.59 -58.34 -29.48
CA PRO A 219 12.02 -59.22 -28.40
C PRO A 219 13.55 -59.12 -28.20
N ARG A 220 13.95 -58.88 -26.92
CA ARG A 220 15.34 -58.95 -26.52
C ARG A 220 15.88 -60.35 -26.75
N ARG A 221 16.84 -60.48 -27.67
CA ARG A 221 17.64 -61.70 -27.79
C ARG A 221 18.54 -61.84 -26.56
N TRP A 222 18.33 -62.88 -25.80
CA TRP A 222 19.27 -63.34 -24.77
C TRP A 222 20.45 -63.98 -25.48
N GLY A 223 21.59 -63.33 -25.48
CA GLY A 223 22.85 -63.93 -25.90
C GLY A 223 23.35 -64.82 -24.78
N SER A 224 23.55 -66.08 -25.12
CA SER A 224 24.16 -67.13 -24.29
C SER A 224 25.62 -66.78 -23.97
N CYS A 225 25.99 -66.74 -22.70
CA CYS A 225 27.37 -66.82 -22.26
C CYS A 225 27.96 -68.20 -22.59
N ARG A 226 29.13 -68.18 -23.16
CA ARG A 226 30.20 -69.17 -22.93
C ARG A 226 31.46 -68.44 -22.57
#